data_d23dc9141c6c7e55f8b96996d0c8498b
#
_entry.id   d23dc9141c6c7e55f8b96996d0c8498b
#
_cell.length_a   1.000
_cell.length_b   1.000
_cell.length_c   1.000
_cell.angle_alpha   90.00
_cell.angle_beta   90.00
_cell.angle_gamma   90.00
#
_symmetry.space_group_name_H-M   'P 1'
#
loop_
_entity.id
_entity.type
_entity.pdbx_description
1 polymer ?
#
loop_
_entity_poly.entity_id
_entity_poly.type
_entity_poly.pdbx_seq_one_letter_code
_entity_poly.pdbx_strand_id
1 'polypeptide(L)'
;MIGVDIIRIDRFESITIADYHWWQRVYTAKEWNYAFSKPLPKQHLAGFFAAKEAFLKSSDVSIGLVYRLIEVCHTKTGRPWLRVLVWPHPEVYVSISHEQNFAIAVVTVAEKTK
;
A
#
# COMPACT_ATOMS: atom_id res chain seq x y z
N MET A 1 -6.50 1.82 -16.31
CA MET A 1 -7.40 1.22 -15.32
C MET A 1 -7.25 1.90 -13.97
N ILE A 2 -8.27 1.88 -13.16
CA ILE A 2 -8.30 2.61 -11.90
C ILE A 2 -8.87 1.72 -10.80
N GLY A 3 -8.33 1.85 -9.60
CA GLY A 3 -8.83 1.17 -8.41
C GLY A 3 -8.87 2.12 -7.24
N VAL A 4 -9.80 1.90 -6.35
CA VAL A 4 -9.94 2.68 -5.13
C VAL A 4 -10.28 1.75 -3.97
N ASP A 5 -9.72 2.05 -2.81
CA ASP A 5 -10.03 1.32 -1.60
C ASP A 5 -10.10 2.28 -0.42
N ILE A 6 -11.00 1.98 0.51
CA ILE A 6 -11.14 2.72 1.76
C ILE A 6 -11.12 1.71 2.90
N ILE A 7 -10.42 2.05 3.97
CA ILE A 7 -10.26 1.15 5.09
C ILE A 7 -10.31 1.92 6.41
N ARG A 8 -10.88 1.30 7.43
CA ARG A 8 -10.89 1.89 8.77
C ARG A 8 -9.53 1.72 9.42
N ILE A 9 -9.02 2.80 9.98
CA ILE A 9 -7.70 2.79 10.62
C ILE A 9 -7.73 1.96 11.90
N ASP A 10 -8.86 1.92 12.60
CA ASP A 10 -8.97 1.16 13.84
C ASP A 10 -8.78 -0.36 13.67
N ARG A 11 -8.87 -0.88 12.45
CA ARG A 11 -8.54 -2.27 12.18
C ARG A 11 -7.07 -2.61 12.46
N PHE A 12 -6.23 -1.59 12.53
CA PHE A 12 -4.79 -1.75 12.77
C PHE A 12 -4.40 -1.33 14.18
N GLU A 13 -5.36 -1.04 15.03
CA GLU A 13 -5.13 -0.39 16.32
C GLU A 13 -4.28 -1.24 17.28
N SER A 14 -4.45 -2.53 17.27
CA SER A 14 -3.72 -3.43 18.17
C SER A 14 -2.33 -3.83 17.67
N ILE A 15 -1.95 -3.41 16.46
CA ILE A 15 -0.67 -3.81 15.86
C ILE A 15 0.46 -3.03 16.49
N THR A 16 1.50 -3.74 16.92
CA THR A 16 2.72 -3.13 17.45
C THR A 16 3.91 -3.46 16.54
N ILE A 17 5.01 -2.74 16.74
CA ILE A 17 6.22 -2.97 15.96
C ILE A 17 6.73 -4.40 16.10
N ALA A 18 6.46 -5.04 17.23
CA ALA A 18 6.91 -6.42 17.50
C ALA A 18 6.13 -7.48 16.71
N ASP A 19 5.04 -7.09 16.06
CA ASP A 19 4.13 -8.03 15.38
C ASP A 19 4.51 -8.32 13.95
N TYR A 20 5.69 -7.93 13.48
CA TYR A 20 6.03 -8.04 12.07
C TYR A 20 5.94 -9.47 11.54
N HIS A 21 6.28 -10.47 12.33
CA HIS A 21 6.21 -11.86 11.88
C HIS A 21 4.78 -12.30 11.51
N TRP A 22 3.76 -11.63 12.05
CA TRP A 22 2.36 -11.88 11.69
C TRP A 22 1.94 -11.13 10.42
N TRP A 23 2.67 -10.06 10.06
CA TRP A 23 2.30 -9.16 8.98
C TRP A 23 3.25 -9.18 7.79
N GLN A 24 4.27 -10.02 7.82
CA GLN A 24 5.30 -10.05 6.78
C GLN A 24 4.79 -10.48 5.41
N ARG A 25 3.60 -11.08 5.32
CA ARG A 25 2.97 -11.39 4.03
C ARG A 25 2.26 -10.19 3.43
N VAL A 26 1.93 -9.22 4.26
CA VAL A 26 1.23 -8.00 3.84
C VAL A 26 2.20 -6.88 3.57
N TYR A 27 3.18 -6.70 4.46
CA TYR A 27 4.10 -5.57 4.42
C TYR A 27 5.54 -6.05 4.25
N THR A 28 6.31 -5.31 3.43
CA THR A 28 7.76 -5.52 3.42
C THR A 28 8.36 -4.93 4.70
N ALA A 29 9.58 -5.36 5.03
CA ALA A 29 10.29 -4.79 6.18
C ALA A 29 10.46 -3.29 6.03
N LYS A 30 10.66 -2.81 4.80
CA LYS A 30 10.83 -1.41 4.49
C LYS A 30 9.58 -0.61 4.79
N GLU A 31 8.41 -1.11 4.38
CA GLU A 31 7.12 -0.50 4.69
C GLU A 31 6.87 -0.47 6.20
N TRP A 32 7.15 -1.58 6.87
CA TRP A 32 6.97 -1.71 8.32
C TRP A 32 7.81 -0.70 9.08
N ASN A 33 9.09 -0.63 8.74
CA ASN A 33 10.00 0.29 9.40
C ASN A 33 9.62 1.75 9.12
N TYR A 34 9.18 2.05 7.90
CA TYR A 34 8.71 3.39 7.58
C TYR A 34 7.52 3.78 8.45
N ALA A 35 6.50 2.92 8.52
CA ALA A 35 5.29 3.23 9.28
C ALA A 35 5.61 3.46 10.76
N PHE A 36 6.40 2.57 11.36
CA PHE A 36 6.70 2.67 12.79
C PHE A 36 7.75 3.74 13.13
N SER A 37 8.36 4.35 12.12
CA SER A 37 9.20 5.54 12.34
C SER A 37 8.39 6.83 12.42
N LYS A 38 7.10 6.78 12.15
CA LYS A 38 6.22 7.95 12.11
C LYS A 38 5.40 8.08 13.38
N PRO A 39 4.91 9.29 13.71
CA PRO A 39 4.13 9.50 14.94
C PRO A 39 2.85 8.69 15.03
N LEU A 40 2.19 8.43 13.88
CA LEU A 40 0.94 7.69 13.83
C LEU A 40 1.07 6.50 12.87
N PRO A 41 1.76 5.44 13.29
CA PRO A 41 2.10 4.33 12.39
C PRO A 41 0.88 3.62 11.80
N LYS A 42 -0.23 3.58 12.52
CA LYS A 42 -1.41 2.85 12.07
C LYS A 42 -2.09 3.50 10.87
N GLN A 43 -2.01 4.83 10.77
CA GLN A 43 -2.46 5.54 9.57
C GLN A 43 -1.67 5.09 8.34
N HIS A 44 -0.36 4.93 8.50
CA HIS A 44 0.50 4.50 7.39
C HIS A 44 0.24 3.04 7.03
N LEU A 45 0.11 2.17 8.01
CA LEU A 45 -0.22 0.76 7.74
C LEU A 45 -1.56 0.64 7.00
N ALA A 46 -2.57 1.38 7.45
CA ALA A 46 -3.87 1.38 6.79
C ALA A 46 -3.80 1.93 5.37
N GLY A 47 -3.08 3.04 5.18
CA GLY A 47 -2.90 3.63 3.85
C GLY A 47 -2.16 2.70 2.90
N PHE A 48 -1.14 2.02 3.37
CA PHE A 48 -0.41 1.04 2.56
C PHE A 48 -1.29 -0.13 2.18
N PHE A 49 -2.08 -0.63 3.12
CA PHE A 49 -3.01 -1.72 2.83
C PHE A 49 -4.04 -1.29 1.78
N ALA A 50 -4.61 -0.10 1.94
CA ALA A 50 -5.57 0.43 0.97
C ALA A 50 -4.94 0.57 -0.42
N ALA A 51 -3.68 1.00 -0.50
CA ALA A 51 -2.98 1.13 -1.79
C ALA A 51 -2.80 -0.23 -2.46
N LYS A 52 -2.46 -1.27 -1.70
CA LYS A 52 -2.31 -2.63 -2.23
C LYS A 52 -3.63 -3.17 -2.76
N GLU A 53 -4.72 -2.97 -2.00
CA GLU A 53 -6.06 -3.35 -2.43
C GLU A 53 -6.49 -2.59 -3.68
N ALA A 54 -6.24 -1.27 -3.72
CA ALA A 54 -6.59 -0.44 -4.86
C ALA A 54 -5.84 -0.89 -6.12
N PHE A 55 -4.56 -1.26 -5.98
CA PHE A 55 -3.80 -1.80 -7.11
C PHE A 55 -4.44 -3.08 -7.64
N LEU A 56 -4.82 -4.00 -6.76
CA LEU A 56 -5.45 -5.26 -7.19
C LEU A 56 -6.78 -5.00 -7.90
N LYS A 57 -7.52 -3.99 -7.49
CA LYS A 57 -8.77 -3.59 -8.15
C LYS A 57 -8.54 -2.91 -9.50
N SER A 58 -7.38 -2.29 -9.69
CA SER A 58 -7.06 -1.55 -10.91
C SER A 58 -6.47 -2.40 -12.01
N SER A 59 -6.23 -3.68 -11.76
CA SER A 59 -5.42 -4.54 -12.61
C SER A 59 -6.09 -5.90 -12.76
N ASP A 60 -5.99 -6.48 -13.95
CA ASP A 60 -6.41 -7.86 -14.20
C ASP A 60 -5.32 -8.87 -13.82
N VAL A 61 -4.17 -8.39 -13.39
CA VAL A 61 -3.05 -9.26 -13.03
C VAL A 61 -3.26 -9.84 -11.65
N SER A 62 -3.37 -11.16 -11.58
CA SER A 62 -3.34 -11.87 -10.31
C SER A 62 -1.88 -12.10 -9.93
N ILE A 63 -1.46 -11.50 -8.83
CA ILE A 63 -0.10 -11.68 -8.31
C ILE A 63 -0.10 -12.62 -7.11
N GLY A 64 -1.04 -13.58 -7.11
CA GLY A 64 -1.11 -14.58 -6.07
C GLY A 64 -1.57 -14.04 -4.72
N LEU A 65 -2.23 -12.87 -4.72
CA LEU A 65 -2.72 -12.21 -3.51
C LEU A 65 -1.65 -11.96 -2.45
N VAL A 66 -0.38 -11.89 -2.86
CA VAL A 66 0.71 -11.61 -1.93
C VAL A 66 0.93 -10.12 -1.90
N TYR A 67 0.36 -9.47 -0.91
CA TYR A 67 0.36 -8.02 -0.78
C TYR A 67 1.76 -7.41 -0.69
N ARG A 68 2.71 -8.12 -0.08
CA ARG A 68 4.08 -7.62 0.05
C ARG A 68 4.78 -7.42 -1.31
N LEU A 69 4.27 -8.03 -2.37
CA LEU A 69 4.81 -7.85 -3.72
C LEU A 69 4.40 -6.51 -4.35
N ILE A 70 3.47 -5.81 -3.70
CA ILE A 70 3.07 -4.44 -4.06
C ILE A 70 3.63 -3.54 -2.97
N GLU A 71 4.81 -3.02 -3.17
CA GLU A 71 5.49 -2.25 -2.13
C GLU A 71 5.23 -0.77 -2.27
N VAL A 72 4.80 -0.14 -1.18
CA VAL A 72 4.65 1.31 -1.12
C VAL A 72 5.99 1.92 -0.74
N CYS A 73 6.52 2.70 -1.65
CA CYS A 73 7.78 3.42 -1.48
C CYS A 73 7.51 4.91 -1.38
N HIS A 74 8.50 5.68 -0.94
CA HIS A 74 8.37 7.13 -0.80
C HIS A 74 9.57 7.83 -1.41
N THR A 75 9.30 8.96 -2.06
CA THR A 75 10.36 9.87 -2.50
C THR A 75 10.95 10.58 -1.29
N LYS A 76 12.02 11.34 -1.50
CA LYS A 76 12.63 12.14 -0.44
C LYS A 76 11.68 13.16 0.16
N THR A 77 10.69 13.62 -0.63
CA THR A 77 9.70 14.58 -0.17
C THR A 77 8.47 13.93 0.45
N GLY A 78 8.46 12.59 0.55
CA GLY A 78 7.38 11.84 1.18
C GLY A 78 6.26 11.43 0.24
N ARG A 79 6.41 11.64 -1.06
CA ARG A 79 5.39 11.25 -2.03
C ARG A 79 5.37 9.72 -2.20
N PRO A 80 4.23 9.06 -2.05
CA PRO A 80 4.16 7.61 -2.25
C PRO A 80 4.22 7.22 -3.72
N TRP A 81 4.84 6.08 -3.98
CA TRP A 81 4.79 5.42 -5.26
C TRP A 81 4.80 3.90 -5.03
N LEU A 82 4.33 3.13 -6.02
CA LEU A 82 4.24 1.69 -5.89
C LEU A 82 5.30 1.01 -6.73
N ARG A 83 5.97 0.03 -6.11
CA ARG A 83 6.88 -0.87 -6.80
C ARG A 83 6.25 -2.26 -6.79
N VAL A 84 5.95 -2.79 -7.97
CA VAL A 84 5.38 -4.13 -8.10
C VAL A 84 6.52 -5.08 -8.41
N LEU A 85 6.82 -5.96 -7.46
CA LEU A 85 8.07 -6.72 -7.44
C LEU A 85 8.12 -7.86 -8.46
N VAL A 86 6.96 -8.30 -8.97
CA VAL A 86 6.88 -9.42 -9.91
C VAL A 86 6.38 -9.02 -11.29
N TRP A 87 6.05 -7.77 -11.46
CA TRP A 87 5.47 -7.28 -12.70
C TRP A 87 6.39 -6.24 -13.33
N PRO A 88 6.96 -6.51 -14.52
CA PRO A 88 7.86 -5.54 -15.13
C PRO A 88 7.07 -4.33 -15.64
N HIS A 89 7.40 -3.17 -15.13
CA HIS A 89 7.10 -1.85 -15.70
C HIS A 89 5.65 -1.44 -15.89
N PRO A 90 4.73 -1.66 -14.97
CA PRO A 90 3.51 -0.90 -15.10
C PRO A 90 3.79 0.56 -14.77
N GLU A 91 3.22 1.48 -15.53
CA GLU A 91 3.10 2.85 -15.06
C GLU A 91 1.97 2.88 -14.06
N VAL A 92 2.33 2.91 -12.80
CA VAL A 92 1.38 2.89 -11.70
C VAL A 92 1.50 4.18 -10.93
N TYR A 93 0.38 4.85 -10.76
CA TYR A 93 0.30 6.06 -9.95
C TYR A 93 -0.60 5.81 -8.76
N VAL A 94 -0.22 6.32 -7.61
CA VAL A 94 -0.97 6.14 -6.37
C VAL A 94 -1.13 7.47 -5.66
N SER A 95 -2.30 7.65 -5.07
CA SER A 95 -2.54 8.73 -4.12
C SER A 95 -3.16 8.11 -2.87
N ILE A 96 -2.65 8.51 -1.72
CA ILE A 96 -3.11 8.01 -0.43
C ILE A 96 -3.51 9.22 0.41
N SER A 97 -4.68 9.14 1.01
CA SER A 97 -5.16 10.16 1.92
C SER A 97 -5.75 9.51 3.15
N HIS A 98 -5.72 10.20 4.25
CA HIS A 98 -6.32 9.69 5.48
C HIS A 98 -6.88 10.83 6.30
N GLU A 99 -7.87 10.48 7.06
CA GLU A 99 -8.47 11.30 8.09
C GLU A 99 -8.39 10.53 9.40
N GLN A 100 -9.04 11.03 10.44
CA GLN A 100 -9.00 10.43 11.77
C GLN A 100 -9.37 8.95 11.77
N ASN A 101 -10.37 8.55 11.00
CA ASN A 101 -10.94 7.19 11.07
C ASN A 101 -10.66 6.32 9.85
N PHE A 102 -10.32 6.93 8.71
CA PHE A 102 -10.23 6.22 7.45
C PHE A 102 -8.97 6.56 6.68
N ALA A 103 -8.44 5.57 5.99
CA ALA A 103 -7.46 5.77 4.93
C ALA A 103 -8.08 5.39 3.60
N ILE A 104 -7.74 6.13 2.56
CA ILE A 104 -8.21 5.86 1.21
C ILE A 104 -7.02 5.89 0.27
N ALA A 105 -7.05 5.03 -0.73
CA ALA A 105 -6.04 5.03 -1.78
C ALA A 105 -6.71 4.92 -3.14
N VAL A 106 -6.14 5.64 -4.10
CA VAL A 106 -6.53 5.56 -5.50
C VAL A 106 -5.29 5.16 -6.30
N VAL A 107 -5.43 4.17 -7.15
CA VAL A 107 -4.35 3.68 -8.01
C VAL A 107 -4.82 3.73 -9.45
N THR A 108 -3.99 4.26 -10.32
CA THR A 108 -4.20 4.18 -11.76
C THR A 108 -3.06 3.38 -12.38
N VAL A 109 -3.41 2.50 -13.30
CA VAL A 109 -2.44 1.72 -14.07
C VAL A 109 -2.63 2.07 -15.53
N ALA A 110 -1.56 2.55 -16.16
CA ALA A 110 -1.61 2.89 -17.58
C ALA A 110 -1.71 1.62 -18.40
N GLU A 111 -2.59 1.63 -19.42
CA GLU A 111 -2.66 0.52 -20.36
C GLU A 111 -1.43 0.52 -21.25
N LYS A 112 -0.91 -0.68 -21.51
CA LYS A 112 0.14 -0.81 -22.50
C LYS A 112 -0.46 -0.63 -23.88
N THR A 113 0.03 0.36 -24.58
CA THR A 113 -0.21 0.45 -26.02
C THR A 113 0.58 -0.66 -26.71
N LYS A 114 -0.10 -1.39 -27.53
CA LYS A 114 0.55 -2.42 -28.34
C LYS A 114 1.38 -1.80 -29.46
#